data_275ef1fd2ffd20572cea19a1cb15e439
#
_entry.id   275ef1fd2ffd20572cea19a1cb15e439
#
_cell.length_a   1.000
_cell.length_b   1.000
_cell.length_c   1.000
_cell.angle_alpha   90.00
_cell.angle_beta   90.00
_cell.angle_gamma   90.00
#
_symmetry.space_group_name_H-M   'P 1'
#
loop_
_entity.id
_entity.type
_entity.pdbx_description
1 polymer ?
#
loop_
_entity_poly.entity_id
_entity_poly.type
_entity_poly.pdbx_seq_one_letter_code
_entity_poly.pdbx_strand_id
1 'polypeptide(L)'
;MKKVLDVAAIAEIATGVALLAVPSLVGQLLLGAELSGMAAVIARVAGIALVAVGIACWPGTPMIAMLVYSGAITLYLAYVGLEGMADGVLLWPAVVLHAILTALLARSWLSSRRRSP
;
A
#
# COMPACT_ATOMS: atom_id res chain seq x y z
N MET A 1 10.47 19.81 -14.13
CA MET A 1 9.43 19.32 -13.20
C MET A 1 9.30 17.82 -13.25
N LYS A 2 9.29 17.21 -14.42
CA LYS A 2 9.16 15.75 -14.52
C LYS A 2 10.28 15.00 -13.77
N LYS A 3 11.52 15.45 -13.87
CA LYS A 3 12.64 14.83 -13.17
C LYS A 3 12.47 14.88 -11.65
N VAL A 4 11.96 15.99 -11.14
CA VAL A 4 11.70 16.15 -9.71
C VAL A 4 10.60 15.17 -9.27
N LEU A 5 9.55 15.05 -10.07
CA LEU A 5 8.46 14.13 -9.78
C LEU A 5 8.96 12.68 -9.82
N ASP A 6 9.76 12.31 -10.81
CA ASP A 6 10.31 10.97 -10.92
C ASP A 6 11.20 10.63 -9.73
N VAL A 7 12.06 11.56 -9.31
CA VAL A 7 12.93 11.37 -8.15
C VAL A 7 12.08 11.22 -6.88
N ALA A 8 11.08 12.07 -6.72
CA ALA A 8 10.17 11.98 -5.57
C ALA A 8 9.44 10.63 -5.55
N ALA A 9 8.96 10.18 -6.70
CA ALA A 9 8.26 8.89 -6.80
C ALA A 9 9.17 7.73 -6.40
N ILE A 10 10.41 7.73 -6.88
CA ILE A 10 11.38 6.69 -6.54
C ILE A 10 11.68 6.71 -5.04
N ALA A 11 11.85 7.91 -4.48
CA ALA A 11 12.09 8.06 -3.05
C ALA A 11 10.90 7.52 -2.22
N GLU A 12 9.67 7.81 -2.66
CA GLU A 12 8.48 7.33 -1.98
C GLU A 12 8.35 5.80 -2.06
N ILE A 13 8.63 5.22 -3.21
CA ILE A 13 8.61 3.77 -3.36
C ILE A 13 9.65 3.13 -2.46
N ALA A 14 10.87 3.67 -2.46
CA ALA A 14 11.96 3.14 -1.63
C ALA A 14 11.61 3.23 -0.14
N THR A 15 11.08 4.37 0.30
CA THR A 15 10.66 4.56 1.69
C THR A 15 9.52 3.60 2.04
N GLY A 16 8.56 3.45 1.13
CA GLY A 16 7.44 2.54 1.34
C GLY A 16 7.87 1.10 1.47
N VAL A 17 8.79 0.65 0.61
CA VAL A 17 9.33 -0.70 0.69
C VAL A 17 10.10 -0.90 2.00
N ALA A 18 10.87 0.10 2.42
CA ALA A 18 11.62 0.03 3.68
C ALA A 18 10.66 -0.08 4.88
N LEU A 19 9.59 0.72 4.90
CA LEU A 19 8.58 0.65 5.95
C LEU A 19 7.87 -0.70 5.99
N LEU A 20 7.64 -1.26 4.82
CA LEU A 20 6.96 -2.55 4.73
C LEU A 20 7.87 -3.69 5.20
N ALA A 21 9.13 -3.67 4.81
CA ALA A 21 10.08 -4.75 5.09
C ALA A 21 10.71 -4.64 6.49
N VAL A 22 11.14 -3.44 6.87
CA VAL A 22 11.89 -3.21 8.12
C VAL A 22 11.39 -1.97 8.86
N PRO A 23 10.12 -1.96 9.31
CA PRO A 23 9.55 -0.77 9.94
C PRO A 23 10.31 -0.33 11.18
N SER A 24 10.82 -1.26 11.97
CA SER A 24 11.55 -0.94 13.19
C SER A 24 12.85 -0.17 12.90
N LEU A 25 13.58 -0.59 11.87
CA LEU A 25 14.80 0.09 11.46
C LEU A 25 14.51 1.51 10.98
N VAL A 26 13.46 1.67 10.17
CA VAL A 26 13.04 3.00 9.69
C VAL A 26 12.66 3.88 10.87
N GLY A 27 11.93 3.34 11.84
CA GLY A 27 11.57 4.06 13.05
C GLY A 27 12.78 4.55 13.81
N GLN A 28 13.78 3.70 14.00
CA GLN A 28 15.02 4.07 14.68
C GLN A 28 15.77 5.18 13.96
N LEU A 29 15.94 5.03 12.65
CA LEU A 29 16.75 5.97 11.87
C LEU A 29 16.04 7.31 11.64
N LEU A 30 14.72 7.27 11.45
CA LEU A 30 13.97 8.46 11.08
C LEU A 30 13.35 9.16 12.29
N LEU A 31 12.82 8.38 13.23
CA LEU A 31 12.04 8.91 14.35
C LEU A 31 12.73 8.74 15.71
N GLY A 32 13.85 8.02 15.73
CA GLY A 32 14.59 7.79 16.97
C GLY A 32 14.01 6.73 17.89
N ALA A 33 13.07 5.93 17.41
CA ALA A 33 12.45 4.88 18.21
C ALA A 33 12.06 3.70 17.33
N GLU A 34 12.11 2.50 17.91
CA GLU A 34 11.65 1.30 17.22
C GLU A 34 10.13 1.30 17.08
N LEU A 35 9.66 0.82 15.92
CA LEU A 35 8.23 0.63 15.69
C LEU A 35 7.91 -0.85 15.90
N SER A 36 7.13 -1.13 16.93
CA SER A 36 6.73 -2.50 17.27
C SER A 36 5.24 -2.56 17.57
N GLY A 37 4.70 -3.77 17.60
CA GLY A 37 3.27 -3.97 17.86
C GLY A 37 2.40 -3.24 16.84
N MET A 38 1.42 -2.51 17.33
CA MET A 38 0.47 -1.80 16.47
C MET A 38 1.15 -0.71 15.63
N ALA A 39 2.19 -0.07 16.16
CA ALA A 39 2.95 0.93 15.40
C ALA A 39 3.57 0.31 14.14
N ALA A 40 4.08 -0.92 14.24
CA ALA A 40 4.63 -1.62 13.08
C ALA A 40 3.55 -1.95 12.05
N VAL A 41 2.35 -2.34 12.49
CA VAL A 41 1.22 -2.60 11.59
C VAL A 41 0.86 -1.34 10.81
N ILE A 42 0.72 -0.22 11.52
CA ILE A 42 0.39 1.07 10.89
C ILE A 42 1.50 1.49 9.94
N ALA A 43 2.76 1.30 10.33
CA ALA A 43 3.91 1.65 9.48
C ALA A 43 3.89 0.86 8.17
N ARG A 44 3.53 -0.41 8.22
CA ARG A 44 3.43 -1.23 7.01
C ARG A 44 2.30 -0.80 6.11
N VAL A 45 1.15 -0.44 6.69
CA VAL A 45 0.05 0.14 5.90
C VAL A 45 0.51 1.43 5.23
N ALA A 46 1.21 2.29 5.97
CA ALA A 46 1.76 3.52 5.41
C ALA A 46 2.75 3.23 4.28
N GLY A 47 3.58 2.18 4.44
CA GLY A 47 4.51 1.76 3.41
C GLY A 47 3.81 1.36 2.12
N ILE A 48 2.72 0.60 2.23
CA ILE A 48 1.91 0.21 1.08
C ILE A 48 1.36 1.46 0.38
N ALA A 49 0.86 2.42 1.15
CA ALA A 49 0.31 3.66 0.60
C ALA A 49 1.39 4.48 -0.13
N LEU A 50 2.60 4.54 0.43
CA LEU A 50 3.71 5.27 -0.20
C LEU A 50 4.13 4.63 -1.52
N VAL A 51 4.18 3.30 -1.58
CA VAL A 51 4.48 2.59 -2.82
C VAL A 51 3.41 2.93 -3.87
N ALA A 52 2.14 2.93 -3.48
CA ALA A 52 1.05 3.26 -4.38
C ALA A 52 1.15 4.69 -4.91
N VAL A 53 1.45 5.65 -4.02
CA VAL A 53 1.65 7.05 -4.41
C VAL A 53 2.79 7.16 -5.42
N GLY A 54 3.90 6.47 -5.15
CA GLY A 54 5.03 6.46 -6.08
C GLY A 54 4.66 5.91 -7.44
N ILE A 55 3.94 4.80 -7.50
CA ILE A 55 3.49 4.20 -8.75
C ILE A 55 2.55 5.16 -9.51
N ALA A 56 1.68 5.85 -8.79
CA ALA A 56 0.77 6.81 -9.40
C ALA A 56 1.52 7.96 -10.06
N CYS A 57 2.69 8.31 -9.52
CA CYS A 57 3.51 9.40 -10.04
C CYS A 57 4.55 8.93 -11.06
N TRP A 58 4.99 7.69 -10.95
CA TRP A 58 5.99 7.11 -11.84
C TRP A 58 5.83 5.59 -11.86
N PRO A 59 5.48 5.00 -12.97
CA PRO A 59 5.32 5.54 -14.33
C PRO A 59 4.06 6.39 -14.57
N GLY A 60 3.25 6.64 -13.58
CA GLY A 60 2.07 7.49 -13.73
C GLY A 60 0.82 6.72 -14.13
N THR A 61 0.61 5.58 -13.49
CA THR A 61 -0.55 4.70 -13.75
C THR A 61 -1.42 4.62 -12.51
N PRO A 62 -2.36 5.58 -12.32
CA PRO A 62 -3.21 5.59 -11.14
C PRO A 62 -4.03 4.32 -10.95
N MET A 63 -4.50 3.74 -12.04
CA MET A 63 -5.27 2.48 -11.99
C MET A 63 -4.45 1.36 -11.36
N ILE A 64 -3.21 1.19 -11.82
CA ILE A 64 -2.30 0.16 -11.28
C ILE A 64 -1.97 0.48 -9.82
N ALA A 65 -1.73 1.77 -9.52
CA ALA A 65 -1.41 2.19 -8.15
C ALA A 65 -2.54 1.83 -7.19
N MET A 66 -3.77 2.14 -7.56
CA MET A 66 -4.93 1.83 -6.71
C MET A 66 -5.17 0.34 -6.61
N LEU A 67 -4.96 -0.39 -7.69
CA LEU A 67 -5.10 -1.85 -7.69
C LEU A 67 -4.07 -2.49 -6.74
N VAL A 68 -2.81 -2.06 -6.80
CA VAL A 68 -1.75 -2.52 -5.91
C VAL A 68 -2.11 -2.18 -4.46
N TYR A 69 -2.52 -0.93 -4.22
CA TYR A 69 -2.89 -0.49 -2.87
C TYR A 69 -4.02 -1.33 -2.30
N SER A 70 -5.14 -1.42 -3.02
CA SER A 70 -6.33 -2.15 -2.55
C SER A 70 -6.06 -3.63 -2.34
N GLY A 71 -5.33 -4.24 -3.28
CA GLY A 71 -4.97 -5.66 -3.18
C GLY A 71 -4.05 -5.93 -2.00
N ALA A 72 -3.01 -5.12 -1.85
CA ALA A 72 -2.06 -5.29 -0.76
C ALA A 72 -2.71 -5.04 0.61
N ILE A 73 -3.55 -4.01 0.71
CA ILE A 73 -4.28 -3.72 1.95
C ILE A 73 -5.23 -4.87 2.29
N THR A 74 -5.95 -5.41 1.31
CA THR A 74 -6.83 -6.54 1.53
C THR A 74 -6.06 -7.72 2.12
N LEU A 75 -4.95 -8.09 1.50
CA LEU A 75 -4.14 -9.22 1.94
C LEU A 75 -3.52 -8.97 3.31
N TYR A 76 -2.98 -7.79 3.53
CA TYR A 76 -2.31 -7.48 4.78
C TYR A 76 -3.28 -7.40 5.95
N LEU A 77 -4.41 -6.71 5.79
CA LEU A 77 -5.39 -6.60 6.87
C LEU A 77 -6.05 -7.95 7.17
N ALA A 78 -6.27 -8.78 6.14
CA ALA A 78 -6.78 -10.13 6.34
C ALA A 78 -5.77 -10.95 7.15
N TYR A 79 -4.48 -10.85 6.82
CA TYR A 79 -3.42 -11.51 7.56
C TYR A 79 -3.41 -11.06 9.03
N VAL A 80 -3.46 -9.75 9.25
CA VAL A 80 -3.47 -9.17 10.61
C VAL A 80 -4.67 -9.70 11.41
N GLY A 81 -5.84 -9.76 10.77
CA GLY A 81 -7.04 -10.24 11.42
C GLY A 81 -7.00 -11.73 11.73
N LEU A 82 -6.52 -12.54 10.79
CA LEU A 82 -6.43 -13.98 10.95
C LEU A 82 -5.40 -14.39 12.01
N GLU A 83 -4.31 -13.62 12.11
CA GLU A 83 -3.27 -13.87 13.11
C GLU A 83 -3.62 -13.28 14.49
N GLY A 84 -4.76 -12.62 14.60
CA GLY A 84 -5.20 -12.05 15.88
C GLY A 84 -4.37 -10.85 16.33
N MET A 85 -3.66 -10.20 15.40
CA MET A 85 -2.84 -9.03 15.72
C MET A 85 -3.68 -7.79 15.97
N ALA A 86 -4.90 -7.76 15.44
CA ALA A 86 -5.85 -6.67 15.65
C ALA A 86 -7.26 -7.25 15.56
N ASP A 87 -8.19 -6.65 16.31
CA ASP A 87 -9.58 -7.13 16.39
C ASP A 87 -10.59 -5.98 16.37
N GLY A 88 -10.22 -4.86 15.76
CA GLY A 88 -11.11 -3.73 15.65
C GLY A 88 -12.41 -4.07 14.92
N VAL A 89 -13.50 -3.43 15.33
CA VAL A 89 -14.84 -3.64 14.76
C VAL A 89 -14.85 -3.40 13.25
N LEU A 90 -14.04 -2.45 12.77
CA LEU A 90 -14.00 -2.08 11.37
C LEU A 90 -12.95 -2.86 10.55
N LEU A 91 -12.20 -3.76 11.18
CA LEU A 91 -11.14 -4.49 10.48
C LEU A 91 -11.70 -5.33 9.34
N TRP A 92 -12.65 -6.23 9.63
CA TRP A 92 -13.23 -7.08 8.60
C TRP A 92 -14.09 -6.33 7.59
N PRO A 93 -14.90 -5.34 8.00
CA PRO A 93 -15.54 -4.47 7.01
C PRO A 93 -14.55 -3.79 6.07
N ALA A 94 -13.39 -3.35 6.60
CA ALA A 94 -12.34 -2.75 5.75
C ALA A 94 -11.76 -3.77 4.79
N VAL A 95 -11.52 -5.00 5.24
CA VAL A 95 -11.02 -6.08 4.37
C VAL A 95 -12.01 -6.33 3.24
N VAL A 96 -13.30 -6.44 3.56
CA VAL A 96 -14.34 -6.68 2.57
C VAL A 96 -14.41 -5.53 1.57
N LEU A 97 -14.38 -4.29 2.06
CA LEU A 97 -14.41 -3.11 1.19
C LEU A 97 -13.24 -3.11 0.21
N HIS A 98 -12.03 -3.33 0.71
CA HIS A 98 -10.85 -3.32 -0.16
C HIS A 98 -10.83 -4.51 -1.11
N ALA A 99 -11.36 -5.66 -0.69
CA ALA A 99 -11.51 -6.81 -1.58
C ALA A 99 -12.46 -6.50 -2.73
N ILE A 100 -13.59 -5.86 -2.43
CA ILE A 100 -14.56 -5.45 -3.46
C ILE A 100 -13.92 -4.44 -4.41
N LEU A 101 -13.22 -3.42 -3.86
CA LEU A 101 -12.53 -2.43 -4.68
C LEU A 101 -11.48 -3.06 -5.56
N THR A 102 -10.73 -4.03 -5.04
CA THR A 102 -9.71 -4.75 -5.81
C THR A 102 -10.37 -5.49 -6.98
N ALA A 103 -11.47 -6.19 -6.73
CA ALA A 103 -12.19 -6.91 -7.78
C ALA A 103 -12.72 -5.98 -8.85
N LEU A 104 -13.32 -4.85 -8.45
CA LEU A 104 -13.85 -3.87 -9.39
C LEU A 104 -12.75 -3.20 -10.19
N LEU A 105 -11.64 -2.85 -9.54
CA LEU A 105 -10.49 -2.23 -10.24
C LEU A 105 -9.86 -3.21 -11.21
N ALA A 106 -9.69 -4.46 -10.82
CA ALA A 106 -9.14 -5.49 -11.68
C ALA A 106 -10.03 -5.72 -12.90
N ARG A 107 -11.33 -5.79 -12.67
CA ARG A 107 -12.30 -5.94 -13.77
C ARG A 107 -12.26 -4.74 -14.73
N SER A 108 -12.20 -3.54 -14.18
CA SER A 108 -12.13 -2.31 -14.96
C SER A 108 -10.84 -2.26 -15.80
N TRP A 109 -9.72 -2.64 -15.19
CA TRP A 109 -8.43 -2.67 -15.86
C TRP A 109 -8.41 -3.69 -17.00
N LEU A 110 -8.90 -4.90 -16.77
CA LEU A 110 -8.96 -5.94 -17.79
C LEU A 110 -9.89 -5.54 -18.93
N SER A 111 -11.02 -4.94 -18.61
CA SER A 111 -11.98 -4.44 -19.59
C SER A 111 -11.36 -3.35 -20.47
N SER A 112 -10.60 -2.44 -19.85
CA SER A 112 -9.88 -1.38 -20.56
C SER A 112 -8.85 -1.96 -21.53
N ARG A 113 -8.12 -2.99 -21.14
CA ARG A 113 -7.13 -3.64 -22.00
C ARG A 113 -7.76 -4.33 -23.20
N ARG A 114 -8.95 -4.91 -23.02
CA ARG A 114 -9.67 -5.56 -24.12
C ARG A 114 -10.16 -4.58 -25.16
N ARG A 115 -10.42 -3.33 -24.78
CA ARG A 115 -10.91 -2.28 -25.66
C ARG A 115 -9.81 -1.61 -26.45
N SER A 116 -8.56 -1.81 -26.05
CA SER A 116 -7.42 -1.21 -26.71
C SER A 116 -7.18 -1.88 -28.07
N PRO A 117 -7.05 -1.10 -29.16
CA PRO A 117 -6.77 -1.69 -30.48
C PRO A 117 -5.39 -2.31 -30.56
#